data_3164e325d2c52082fe7d3f1e601e56e1
#
_entry.id   3164e325d2c52082fe7d3f1e601e56e1
#
_cell.length_a   1.000
_cell.length_b   1.000
_cell.length_c   1.000
_cell.angle_alpha   90.00
_cell.angle_beta   90.00
_cell.angle_gamma   90.00
#
_symmetry.space_group_name_H-M   'P 1'
#
loop_
_entity.id
_entity.type
_entity.pdbx_description
1 polymer ?
#
loop_
_entity_poly.entity_id
_entity_poly.type
_entity_poly.pdbx_seq_one_letter_code
_entity_poly.pdbx_strand_id
1 'polypeptide(L)'
;MPLHHLMIGTWTPPGAIFTVEFDDENLTLKLVKRTEIPHDEPISWMSFDHAKKNIYGAAMKKWSSFAVRSPTDIVHEASHPMNHDPKASSPDTNTRAIFLLAAKQPPYAVYANPFYSHAGFGSVFSVSDTGKLETNIQNYPYQPNTGIHGMVFDPTETYLYSADLTANKLWTHRKLPSGEVELLGSVDAPDPGDHPRWVAMHPTGQYLYALMEAGNRLCEYVIDPATHMPVYTHHSFPLIPPGIPARDRETGKGLYRADVVALTSSGKYMFASSRANRFDLQGYVAAFKLRDCGSIERQICLNPTPTSGGHSNAVSPCDWSDEWMAITDDQEGWLEMYRWKDEFLHRVARVRIPEPGFGMNAIWYD
;
A
#
# COMPACT_ATOMS: atom_id res chain seq x y z
N MET A 1 -11.56 -13.20 -19.91
CA MET A 1 -10.74 -12.70 -21.03
C MET A 1 -9.29 -12.85 -20.62
N PRO A 2 -8.39 -13.27 -21.50
CA PRO A 2 -6.99 -13.50 -21.11
C PRO A 2 -6.12 -12.23 -20.99
N LEU A 3 -6.69 -11.06 -21.31
CA LEU A 3 -5.97 -9.79 -21.25
C LEU A 3 -6.44 -8.97 -20.04
N HIS A 4 -5.50 -8.62 -19.20
CA HIS A 4 -5.70 -7.84 -17.99
C HIS A 4 -4.81 -6.61 -17.99
N HIS A 5 -5.25 -5.55 -17.30
CA HIS A 5 -4.51 -4.29 -17.28
C HIS A 5 -4.14 -3.89 -15.87
N LEU A 6 -2.89 -3.43 -15.71
CA LEU A 6 -2.37 -2.86 -14.48
C LEU A 6 -1.98 -1.41 -14.72
N MET A 7 -2.19 -0.58 -13.72
CA MET A 7 -1.75 0.80 -13.73
C MET A 7 -0.71 1.04 -12.64
N ILE A 8 0.39 1.73 -12.99
CA ILE A 8 1.54 1.93 -12.12
C ILE A 8 1.95 3.41 -12.14
N GLY A 9 2.23 3.99 -10.98
CA GLY A 9 2.71 5.36 -10.84
C GLY A 9 4.22 5.51 -10.81
N THR A 10 4.66 6.76 -10.61
CA THR A 10 6.08 7.14 -10.50
C THR A 10 6.37 7.85 -9.18
N TRP A 11 7.56 7.63 -8.63
CA TRP A 11 8.01 8.28 -7.40
C TRP A 11 8.56 9.70 -7.61
N THR A 12 9.14 9.96 -8.78
CA THR A 12 9.85 11.21 -9.11
C THR A 12 9.21 11.93 -10.30
N PRO A 13 9.35 13.26 -10.39
CA PRO A 13 9.01 13.99 -11.62
C PRO A 13 9.82 13.51 -12.84
N PRO A 14 9.23 13.57 -14.05
CA PRO A 14 7.85 13.96 -14.33
C PRO A 14 6.84 12.89 -13.91
N GLY A 15 5.63 13.31 -13.46
CA GLY A 15 4.55 12.38 -13.14
C GLY A 15 4.05 11.62 -14.37
N ALA A 16 3.77 10.33 -14.22
CA ALA A 16 3.13 9.51 -15.25
C ALA A 16 2.35 8.35 -14.61
N ILE A 17 1.31 7.90 -15.33
CA ILE A 17 0.65 6.61 -15.07
C ILE A 17 0.93 5.70 -16.26
N PHE A 18 1.46 4.53 -15.98
CA PHE A 18 1.75 3.50 -16.99
C PHE A 18 0.66 2.46 -16.96
N THR A 19 0.11 2.13 -18.12
CA THR A 19 -0.78 0.97 -18.28
C THR A 19 -0.01 -0.16 -18.93
N VAL A 20 0.00 -1.30 -18.25
CA VAL A 20 0.63 -2.54 -18.72
C VAL A 20 -0.45 -3.58 -18.93
N GLU A 21 -0.42 -4.25 -20.07
CA GLU A 21 -1.28 -5.38 -20.41
C GLU A 21 -0.59 -6.69 -20.03
N PHE A 22 -1.30 -7.55 -19.33
CA PHE A 22 -0.90 -8.91 -19.01
C PHE A 22 -1.80 -9.89 -19.76
N ASP A 23 -1.19 -10.78 -20.56
CA ASP A 23 -1.84 -11.90 -21.22
C ASP A 23 -1.57 -13.16 -20.40
N ASP A 24 -2.60 -13.71 -19.76
CA ASP A 24 -2.48 -14.84 -18.84
C ASP A 24 -2.44 -16.20 -19.55
N GLU A 25 -2.80 -16.26 -20.86
CA GLU A 25 -2.64 -17.44 -21.71
C GLU A 25 -1.22 -17.53 -22.28
N ASN A 26 -0.71 -16.42 -22.84
CA ASN A 26 0.60 -16.36 -23.47
C ASN A 26 1.72 -16.00 -22.49
N LEU A 27 1.40 -15.65 -21.25
CA LEU A 27 2.30 -15.27 -20.17
C LEU A 27 3.24 -14.12 -20.59
N THR A 28 2.64 -13.04 -21.12
CA THR A 28 3.38 -11.87 -21.57
C THR A 28 2.93 -10.59 -20.86
N LEU A 29 3.89 -9.69 -20.63
CA LEU A 29 3.66 -8.32 -20.16
C LEU A 29 4.09 -7.32 -21.22
N LYS A 30 3.24 -6.33 -21.47
CA LYS A 30 3.49 -5.30 -22.48
C LYS A 30 3.05 -3.93 -21.98
N LEU A 31 3.95 -2.95 -22.03
CA LEU A 31 3.57 -1.54 -21.88
C LEU A 31 2.66 -1.13 -23.03
N VAL A 32 1.41 -0.74 -22.74
CA VAL A 32 0.45 -0.31 -23.76
C VAL A 32 0.24 1.20 -23.78
N LYS A 33 0.43 1.87 -22.64
CA LYS A 33 0.27 3.33 -22.57
C LYS A 33 1.14 3.94 -21.47
N ARG A 34 1.73 5.10 -21.78
CA ARG A 34 2.21 6.08 -20.81
C ARG A 34 1.26 7.27 -20.87
N THR A 35 0.55 7.53 -19.79
CA THR A 35 -0.33 8.69 -19.66
C THR A 35 0.42 9.79 -18.92
N GLU A 36 0.52 10.96 -19.54
CA GLU A 36 1.09 12.15 -18.93
C GLU A 36 0.10 12.72 -17.92
N ILE A 37 0.61 13.08 -16.74
CA ILE A 37 -0.11 13.75 -15.67
C ILE A 37 0.63 15.04 -15.32
N PRO A 38 0.10 15.94 -14.47
CA PRO A 38 0.83 17.15 -14.10
C PRO A 38 2.26 16.83 -13.65
N HIS A 39 3.24 17.55 -14.22
CA HIS A 39 4.67 17.28 -14.08
C HIS A 39 5.15 17.18 -12.62
N ASP A 40 4.58 18.01 -11.74
CA ASP A 40 4.90 18.12 -10.32
C ASP A 40 4.07 17.18 -9.42
N GLU A 41 3.32 16.25 -10.02
CA GLU A 41 2.43 15.31 -9.35
C GLU A 41 2.81 13.83 -9.58
N PRO A 42 4.06 13.41 -9.37
CA PRO A 42 4.38 11.98 -9.41
C PRO A 42 3.67 11.27 -8.26
N ILE A 43 3.11 10.10 -8.56
CA ILE A 43 2.20 9.37 -7.68
C ILE A 43 2.94 8.26 -6.94
N SER A 44 3.05 8.39 -5.63
CA SER A 44 3.66 7.37 -4.76
C SER A 44 2.73 6.21 -4.43
N TRP A 45 1.42 6.45 -4.42
CA TRP A 45 0.40 5.44 -4.16
C TRP A 45 -0.90 5.78 -4.89
N MET A 46 -1.53 4.76 -5.46
CA MET A 46 -2.82 4.88 -6.16
C MET A 46 -3.86 3.93 -5.60
N SER A 47 -5.12 4.34 -5.67
CA SER A 47 -6.29 3.51 -5.39
C SER A 47 -7.39 3.80 -6.41
N PHE A 48 -8.07 2.75 -6.89
CA PHE A 48 -9.31 2.93 -7.63
C PHE A 48 -10.46 3.29 -6.70
N ASP A 49 -11.48 3.97 -7.25
CA ASP A 49 -12.81 4.03 -6.66
C ASP A 49 -13.48 2.65 -6.66
N HIS A 50 -14.69 2.56 -6.12
CA HIS A 50 -15.46 1.32 -6.02
C HIS A 50 -15.83 0.71 -7.39
N ALA A 51 -15.93 1.53 -8.42
CA ALA A 51 -16.35 1.12 -9.77
C ALA A 51 -15.19 1.03 -10.77
N LYS A 52 -13.94 1.26 -10.33
CA LYS A 52 -12.72 1.36 -11.14
C LYS A 52 -12.82 2.41 -12.28
N LYS A 53 -13.66 3.43 -12.08
CA LYS A 53 -13.85 4.55 -13.02
C LYS A 53 -12.99 5.76 -12.68
N ASN A 54 -12.41 5.79 -11.48
CA ASN A 54 -11.53 6.85 -11.05
C ASN A 54 -10.30 6.28 -10.35
N ILE A 55 -9.16 6.92 -10.55
CA ILE A 55 -7.94 6.72 -9.78
C ILE A 55 -7.76 7.92 -8.88
N TYR A 56 -7.43 7.66 -7.62
CA TYR A 56 -6.93 8.65 -6.69
C TYR A 56 -5.44 8.43 -6.46
N GLY A 57 -4.67 9.52 -6.46
CA GLY A 57 -3.22 9.48 -6.35
C GLY A 57 -2.66 10.32 -5.21
N ALA A 58 -1.75 9.72 -4.44
CA ALA A 58 -0.89 10.45 -3.51
C ALA A 58 0.25 11.11 -4.30
N ALA A 59 0.03 12.35 -4.73
CA ALA A 59 0.77 13.02 -5.80
C ALA A 59 1.71 14.11 -5.26
N MET A 60 2.85 13.72 -4.70
CA MET A 60 3.90 14.58 -4.18
C MET A 60 3.41 15.55 -3.07
N LYS A 61 2.92 16.73 -3.43
CA LYS A 61 2.38 17.76 -2.53
C LYS A 61 0.87 17.91 -2.64
N LYS A 62 0.22 17.01 -3.37
CA LYS A 62 -1.21 17.08 -3.69
C LYS A 62 -1.88 15.72 -3.59
N TRP A 63 -3.19 15.75 -3.56
CA TRP A 63 -4.07 14.61 -3.73
C TRP A 63 -4.78 14.79 -5.06
N SER A 64 -4.63 13.84 -5.97
CA SER A 64 -5.10 14.00 -7.35
C SER A 64 -6.16 12.96 -7.70
N SER A 65 -7.08 13.30 -8.59
CA SER A 65 -8.05 12.37 -9.16
C SER A 65 -8.01 12.37 -10.68
N PHE A 66 -8.25 11.19 -11.24
CA PHE A 66 -8.20 10.92 -12.67
C PHE A 66 -9.40 10.07 -13.07
N ALA A 67 -10.16 10.49 -14.09
CA ALA A 67 -11.19 9.66 -14.68
C ALA A 67 -10.55 8.57 -15.56
N VAL A 68 -11.00 7.33 -15.41
CA VAL A 68 -10.57 6.17 -16.21
C VAL A 68 -11.70 5.80 -17.17
N ARG A 69 -11.59 6.23 -18.42
CA ARG A 69 -12.57 5.93 -19.48
C ARG A 69 -12.28 4.59 -20.15
N SER A 70 -11.03 4.22 -20.19
CA SER A 70 -10.54 2.91 -20.62
C SER A 70 -9.12 2.68 -20.04
N PRO A 71 -8.53 1.49 -20.15
CA PRO A 71 -7.15 1.26 -19.71
C PRO A 71 -6.12 2.22 -20.33
N THR A 72 -6.41 2.77 -21.50
CA THR A 72 -5.52 3.69 -22.24
C THR A 72 -6.01 5.12 -22.31
N ASP A 73 -7.16 5.43 -21.71
CA ASP A 73 -7.74 6.79 -21.67
C ASP A 73 -7.99 7.20 -20.22
N ILE A 74 -6.96 7.76 -19.60
CA ILE A 74 -6.95 8.26 -18.23
C ILE A 74 -6.79 9.77 -18.29
N VAL A 75 -7.73 10.51 -17.67
CA VAL A 75 -7.81 11.97 -17.76
C VAL A 75 -7.72 12.59 -16.37
N HIS A 76 -6.77 13.49 -16.17
CA HIS A 76 -6.67 14.27 -14.93
C HIS A 76 -7.91 15.14 -14.74
N GLU A 77 -8.49 15.14 -13.53
CA GLU A 77 -9.72 15.89 -13.22
C GLU A 77 -9.51 16.96 -12.15
N ALA A 78 -8.79 16.64 -11.08
CA ALA A 78 -8.60 17.57 -9.97
C ALA A 78 -7.31 17.27 -9.20
N SER A 79 -6.75 18.32 -8.61
CA SER A 79 -5.66 18.26 -7.64
C SER A 79 -5.96 19.18 -6.47
N HIS A 80 -5.84 18.63 -5.26
CA HIS A 80 -6.00 19.37 -4.02
C HIS A 80 -4.66 19.43 -3.29
N PRO A 81 -4.22 20.61 -2.82
CA PRO A 81 -2.98 20.70 -2.05
C PRO A 81 -3.12 19.91 -0.75
N MET A 82 -2.00 19.33 -0.29
CA MET A 82 -1.96 18.83 1.08
C MET A 82 -2.23 19.98 2.03
N ASN A 83 -3.08 19.72 3.01
CA ASN A 83 -3.25 20.67 4.10
C ASN A 83 -1.97 20.69 4.94
N HIS A 84 -1.53 21.89 5.27
CA HIS A 84 -0.46 22.12 6.23
C HIS A 84 -1.07 22.42 7.59
N ASP A 85 -0.34 22.13 8.67
CA ASP A 85 -0.74 22.58 9.98
C ASP A 85 -0.88 24.13 9.95
N PRO A 86 -2.08 24.67 10.19
CA PRO A 86 -2.27 26.12 10.22
C PRO A 86 -1.48 26.81 11.34
N LYS A 87 -0.93 26.04 12.29
CA LYS A 87 -0.06 26.55 13.36
C LYS A 87 1.44 26.48 13.01
N ALA A 88 1.80 25.79 11.92
CA ALA A 88 3.18 25.74 11.47
C ALA A 88 3.58 27.07 10.83
N SER A 89 4.72 27.62 11.21
CA SER A 89 5.26 28.88 10.67
C SER A 89 5.63 28.78 9.18
N SER A 90 5.88 27.60 8.69
CA SER A 90 6.07 27.28 7.27
C SER A 90 5.77 25.79 7.00
N PRO A 91 5.31 25.42 5.79
CA PRO A 91 5.20 24.02 5.40
C PRO A 91 6.57 23.36 5.43
N ASP A 92 6.69 22.18 6.03
CA ASP A 92 7.91 21.39 5.90
C ASP A 92 8.09 20.98 4.44
N THR A 93 9.24 21.31 3.87
CA THR A 93 9.55 21.02 2.46
C THR A 93 9.64 19.51 2.19
N ASN A 94 9.90 18.69 3.20
CA ASN A 94 10.01 17.23 3.10
C ASN A 94 8.66 16.53 3.16
N THR A 95 7.61 17.14 3.74
CA THR A 95 6.29 16.53 3.81
C THR A 95 5.77 16.22 2.41
N ARG A 96 5.27 15.00 2.19
CA ARG A 96 4.66 14.61 0.92
C ARG A 96 3.43 13.72 1.15
N ALA A 97 2.54 13.71 0.15
CA ALA A 97 1.47 12.75 0.05
C ALA A 97 2.07 11.35 -0.13
N ILE A 98 1.75 10.42 0.77
CA ILE A 98 2.37 9.08 0.75
C ILE A 98 1.36 7.97 0.53
N PHE A 99 0.19 8.06 1.14
CA PHE A 99 -0.82 7.02 1.09
C PHE A 99 -2.23 7.59 1.06
N LEU A 100 -3.11 6.95 0.31
CA LEU A 100 -4.54 7.18 0.34
C LEU A 100 -5.31 5.87 0.16
N LEU A 101 -6.54 5.86 0.66
CA LEU A 101 -7.49 4.75 0.58
C LEU A 101 -8.86 5.29 0.17
N ALA A 102 -9.43 4.72 -0.89
CA ALA A 102 -10.79 5.03 -1.32
C ALA A 102 -11.80 4.07 -0.68
N ALA A 103 -12.86 4.62 -0.08
CA ALA A 103 -13.98 3.82 0.40
C ALA A 103 -14.71 3.13 -0.76
N LYS A 104 -15.13 1.87 -0.54
CA LYS A 104 -15.90 1.06 -1.50
C LYS A 104 -17.40 1.05 -1.17
N GLN A 105 -17.76 1.57 0.02
CA GLN A 105 -19.12 1.73 0.50
C GLN A 105 -19.47 3.22 0.65
N PRO A 106 -20.75 3.62 0.45
CA PRO A 106 -21.17 5.00 0.67
C PRO A 106 -20.94 5.47 2.13
N PRO A 107 -20.66 6.78 2.34
CA PRO A 107 -20.27 7.72 1.30
C PRO A 107 -18.87 7.37 0.77
N TYR A 108 -18.70 7.48 -0.56
CA TYR A 108 -17.44 7.12 -1.25
C TYR A 108 -16.36 8.18 -1.01
N ALA A 109 -15.87 8.29 0.22
CA ALA A 109 -14.84 9.24 0.59
C ALA A 109 -13.43 8.70 0.35
N VAL A 110 -12.45 9.59 0.27
CA VAL A 110 -11.03 9.26 0.15
C VAL A 110 -10.30 9.70 1.41
N TYR A 111 -9.60 8.76 2.03
CA TYR A 111 -8.82 8.93 3.25
C TYR A 111 -7.34 9.03 2.89
N ALA A 112 -6.69 10.10 3.31
CA ALA A 112 -5.39 10.48 2.80
C ALA A 112 -4.45 10.88 3.92
N ASN A 113 -3.20 10.40 3.89
CA ASN A 113 -2.20 10.71 4.90
C ASN A 113 -0.93 11.29 4.27
N PRO A 114 -0.52 12.48 4.72
CA PRO A 114 0.81 13.00 4.48
C PRO A 114 1.84 12.24 5.33
N PHE A 115 3.10 12.31 4.93
CA PHE A 115 4.23 11.70 5.60
C PHE A 115 5.42 12.66 5.63
N TYR A 116 6.38 12.42 6.52
CA TYR A 116 7.52 13.27 6.87
C TYR A 116 7.12 14.59 7.52
N SER A 117 7.49 14.78 8.76
CA SER A 117 7.47 16.05 9.50
C SER A 117 6.15 16.84 9.39
N HIS A 118 5.01 16.17 9.49
CA HIS A 118 3.73 16.86 9.48
C HIS A 118 3.06 16.89 10.87
N ALA A 119 1.99 17.67 11.00
CA ALA A 119 1.35 17.98 12.29
C ALA A 119 0.55 16.85 12.94
N GLY A 120 0.57 15.63 12.39
CA GLY A 120 -0.11 14.48 12.99
C GLY A 120 -1.62 14.45 12.73
N PHE A 121 -2.03 14.64 11.48
CA PHE A 121 -3.41 14.47 11.05
C PHE A 121 -3.50 13.74 9.71
N GLY A 122 -4.63 13.06 9.49
CA GLY A 122 -5.08 12.59 8.18
C GLY A 122 -6.19 13.49 7.63
N SER A 123 -6.51 13.35 6.37
CA SER A 123 -7.56 14.12 5.70
C SER A 123 -8.61 13.20 5.09
N VAL A 124 -9.86 13.62 5.13
CA VAL A 124 -10.97 12.98 4.44
C VAL A 124 -11.48 13.91 3.35
N PHE A 125 -11.57 13.40 2.13
CA PHE A 125 -12.11 14.13 1.00
C PHE A 125 -13.44 13.53 0.54
N SER A 126 -14.41 14.39 0.25
CA SER A 126 -15.60 14.00 -0.48
C SER A 126 -15.27 13.77 -1.96
N VAL A 127 -16.14 13.03 -2.63
CA VAL A 127 -16.09 12.84 -4.08
C VAL A 127 -17.43 13.21 -4.70
N SER A 128 -17.42 13.68 -5.96
CA SER A 128 -18.63 13.96 -6.72
C SER A 128 -19.34 12.67 -7.13
N ASP A 129 -20.53 12.79 -7.68
CA ASP A 129 -21.28 11.66 -8.27
C ASP A 129 -20.51 10.96 -9.41
N THR A 130 -19.56 11.65 -10.04
CA THR A 130 -18.69 11.07 -11.07
C THR A 130 -17.40 10.46 -10.50
N GLY A 131 -17.16 10.59 -9.19
CA GLY A 131 -15.96 10.12 -8.51
C GLY A 131 -14.79 11.11 -8.49
N LYS A 132 -14.95 12.33 -9.02
CA LYS A 132 -13.92 13.36 -8.93
C LYS A 132 -13.72 13.80 -7.47
N LEU A 133 -12.47 13.93 -7.05
CA LEU A 133 -12.11 14.44 -5.72
C LEU A 133 -12.59 15.90 -5.57
N GLU A 134 -13.28 16.23 -4.48
CA GLU A 134 -13.90 17.55 -4.31
C GLU A 134 -13.35 18.30 -3.09
N THR A 135 -13.92 18.07 -1.91
CA THR A 135 -13.69 18.92 -0.75
C THR A 135 -13.04 18.14 0.39
N ASN A 136 -12.07 18.74 1.05
CA ASN A 136 -11.63 18.25 2.34
C ASN A 136 -12.73 18.50 3.37
N ILE A 137 -13.36 17.41 3.84
CA ILE A 137 -14.49 17.49 4.79
C ILE A 137 -14.01 17.35 6.24
N GLN A 138 -12.79 16.78 6.45
CA GLN A 138 -12.23 16.63 7.77
C GLN A 138 -10.70 16.53 7.72
N ASN A 139 -10.03 17.15 8.72
CA ASN A 139 -8.69 16.77 9.13
C ASN A 139 -8.81 16.09 10.51
N TYR A 140 -8.60 14.78 10.53
CA TYR A 140 -8.74 13.99 11.76
C TYR A 140 -7.39 13.81 12.45
N PRO A 141 -7.33 13.98 13.79
CA PRO A 141 -6.08 14.00 14.50
C PRO A 141 -5.53 12.59 14.75
N TYR A 142 -4.21 12.51 14.69
CA TYR A 142 -3.37 11.53 15.36
C TYR A 142 -2.62 12.23 16.50
N GLN A 143 -1.47 11.74 16.88
CA GLN A 143 -0.57 12.47 17.81
C GLN A 143 0.49 13.26 17.02
N PRO A 144 1.16 14.25 17.62
CA PRO A 144 2.34 14.89 17.02
C PRO A 144 3.39 13.86 16.60
N ASN A 145 4.08 14.11 15.49
CA ASN A 145 5.10 13.23 14.90
C ASN A 145 4.57 11.87 14.42
N THR A 146 3.29 11.78 14.08
CA THR A 146 2.70 10.63 13.39
C THR A 146 3.29 10.49 11.98
N GLY A 147 3.46 9.24 11.54
CA GLY A 147 3.87 8.89 10.19
C GLY A 147 3.04 7.71 9.67
N ILE A 148 1.79 7.97 9.27
CA ILE A 148 0.92 6.93 8.71
C ILE A 148 1.39 6.59 7.31
N HIS A 149 1.65 5.29 7.08
CA HIS A 149 2.15 4.81 5.80
C HIS A 149 1.20 3.80 5.12
N GLY A 150 0.28 3.19 5.85
CA GLY A 150 -0.72 2.27 5.31
C GLY A 150 -1.99 2.28 6.13
N MET A 151 -3.11 2.10 5.47
CA MET A 151 -4.44 2.00 6.08
C MET A 151 -5.26 0.89 5.44
N VAL A 152 -6.20 0.34 6.20
CA VAL A 152 -7.19 -0.61 5.69
C VAL A 152 -8.50 -0.46 6.44
N PHE A 153 -9.62 -0.61 5.75
CA PHE A 153 -10.92 -0.76 6.37
C PHE A 153 -11.17 -2.21 6.82
N ASP A 154 -12.02 -2.38 7.82
CA ASP A 154 -12.70 -3.65 8.01
C ASP A 154 -13.65 -3.93 6.83
N PRO A 155 -14.14 -5.19 6.64
CA PRO A 155 -14.98 -5.53 5.49
C PRO A 155 -16.30 -4.78 5.40
N THR A 156 -16.78 -4.21 6.51
CA THR A 156 -18.00 -3.38 6.54
C THR A 156 -17.72 -1.90 6.30
N GLU A 157 -16.45 -1.52 6.22
CA GLU A 157 -15.97 -0.12 6.20
C GLU A 157 -16.50 0.73 7.35
N THR A 158 -16.73 0.10 8.50
CA THR A 158 -17.11 0.79 9.74
C THR A 158 -15.88 1.24 10.50
N TYR A 159 -14.79 0.48 10.43
CA TYR A 159 -13.55 0.75 11.17
C TYR A 159 -12.37 0.89 10.21
N LEU A 160 -11.54 1.92 10.45
CA LEU A 160 -10.32 2.21 9.72
C LEU A 160 -9.11 1.95 10.62
N TYR A 161 -8.21 1.08 10.19
CA TYR A 161 -6.97 0.75 10.86
C TYR A 161 -5.79 1.39 10.11
N SER A 162 -4.90 2.03 10.87
CA SER A 162 -3.76 2.76 10.29
C SER A 162 -2.45 2.34 10.94
N ALA A 163 -1.43 2.10 10.14
CA ALA A 163 -0.08 1.78 10.58
C ALA A 163 0.76 3.06 10.69
N ASP A 164 1.25 3.35 11.89
CA ASP A 164 2.07 4.52 12.20
C ASP A 164 3.53 4.13 12.38
N LEU A 165 4.30 4.39 11.34
CA LEU A 165 5.71 4.07 11.29
C LEU A 165 6.53 4.92 12.29
N THR A 166 6.16 6.19 12.46
CA THR A 166 6.95 7.10 13.30
C THR A 166 6.59 6.95 14.78
N ALA A 167 5.30 6.84 15.12
CA ALA A 167 4.85 6.69 16.50
C ALA A 167 4.92 5.25 17.01
N ASN A 168 5.25 4.28 16.16
CA ASN A 168 5.32 2.85 16.49
C ASN A 168 3.99 2.28 17.03
N LYS A 169 2.87 2.63 16.35
CA LYS A 169 1.50 2.31 16.79
C LYS A 169 0.62 1.82 15.64
N LEU A 170 -0.48 1.17 16.02
CA LEU A 170 -1.65 0.97 15.19
C LEU A 170 -2.79 1.82 15.74
N TRP A 171 -3.45 2.60 14.87
CA TRP A 171 -4.59 3.43 15.21
C TRP A 171 -5.89 2.80 14.72
N THR A 172 -6.98 3.01 15.49
CA THR A 172 -8.32 2.60 15.10
C THR A 172 -9.24 3.80 15.12
N HIS A 173 -9.94 4.03 14.02
CA HIS A 173 -10.97 5.05 13.88
C HIS A 173 -12.29 4.38 13.50
N ARG A 174 -13.42 4.98 13.89
CA ARG A 174 -14.75 4.63 13.41
C ARG A 174 -15.17 5.59 12.30
N LYS A 175 -15.62 5.06 11.16
CA LYS A 175 -16.21 5.85 10.07
C LYS A 175 -17.65 6.21 10.44
N LEU A 176 -17.98 7.48 10.25
CA LEU A 176 -19.33 8.02 10.48
C LEU A 176 -20.14 7.99 9.17
N PRO A 177 -21.48 8.08 9.24
CA PRO A 177 -22.32 8.15 8.06
C PRO A 177 -22.02 9.33 7.12
N SER A 178 -21.41 10.40 7.63
CA SER A 178 -20.92 11.54 6.84
C SER A 178 -19.66 11.26 6.02
N GLY A 179 -18.97 10.12 6.29
CA GLY A 179 -17.65 9.81 5.78
C GLY A 179 -16.50 10.28 6.66
N GLU A 180 -16.75 11.17 7.60
CA GLU A 180 -15.78 11.56 8.62
C GLU A 180 -15.39 10.38 9.50
N VAL A 181 -14.29 10.51 10.24
CA VAL A 181 -13.86 9.48 11.20
C VAL A 181 -13.69 10.05 12.60
N GLU A 182 -13.94 9.22 13.60
CA GLU A 182 -13.63 9.52 14.99
C GLU A 182 -12.60 8.54 15.55
N LEU A 183 -11.66 9.03 16.33
CA LEU A 183 -10.63 8.21 16.95
C LEU A 183 -11.24 7.35 18.06
N LEU A 184 -11.04 6.03 18.00
CA LEU A 184 -11.35 5.09 19.08
C LEU A 184 -10.13 4.88 20.00
N GLY A 185 -8.94 4.76 19.44
CA GLY A 185 -7.73 4.55 20.21
C GLY A 185 -6.54 4.09 19.38
N SER A 186 -5.49 3.70 20.09
CA SER A 186 -4.29 3.11 19.48
C SER A 186 -3.72 2.01 20.35
N VAL A 187 -2.95 1.09 19.72
CA VAL A 187 -2.15 0.09 20.42
C VAL A 187 -0.69 0.25 20.00
N ASP A 188 0.23 0.03 20.92
CA ASP A 188 1.66 0.04 20.63
C ASP A 188 2.04 -1.19 19.80
N ALA A 189 3.04 -1.05 18.93
CA ALA A 189 3.66 -2.20 18.28
C ALA A 189 4.29 -3.13 19.34
N PRO A 190 4.44 -4.44 19.05
CA PRO A 190 4.94 -5.41 20.02
C PRO A 190 6.33 -5.09 20.56
N ASP A 191 7.22 -4.55 19.70
CA ASP A 191 8.56 -4.13 20.10
C ASP A 191 8.81 -2.64 19.76
N PRO A 192 9.63 -1.94 20.57
CA PRO A 192 9.92 -0.52 20.35
C PRO A 192 10.59 -0.20 19.01
N GLY A 193 11.19 -1.20 18.37
CA GLY A 193 11.88 -1.05 17.08
C GLY A 193 11.12 -1.61 15.88
N ASP A 194 9.83 -1.90 16.00
CA ASP A 194 9.03 -2.52 14.95
C ASP A 194 8.67 -1.56 13.82
N HIS A 195 8.15 -0.39 14.15
CA HIS A 195 7.72 0.64 13.21
C HIS A 195 6.71 0.11 12.17
N PRO A 196 5.42 -0.05 12.54
CA PRO A 196 4.36 -0.51 11.64
C PRO A 196 4.27 0.38 10.40
N ARG A 197 4.33 -0.25 9.22
CA ARG A 197 4.28 0.44 7.93
C ARG A 197 2.98 0.20 7.18
N TRP A 198 2.54 -1.06 7.16
CA TRP A 198 1.42 -1.51 6.35
C TRP A 198 0.48 -2.38 7.16
N VAL A 199 -0.80 -2.34 6.81
CA VAL A 199 -1.83 -3.20 7.39
C VAL A 199 -2.69 -3.81 6.29
N ALA A 200 -3.14 -5.06 6.52
CA ALA A 200 -4.13 -5.72 5.70
C ALA A 200 -5.16 -6.41 6.62
N MET A 201 -6.41 -6.45 6.18
CA MET A 201 -7.53 -7.02 6.93
C MET A 201 -8.04 -8.26 6.23
N HIS A 202 -8.24 -9.35 6.99
CA HIS A 202 -8.88 -10.54 6.45
C HIS A 202 -10.36 -10.28 6.11
N PRO A 203 -10.92 -10.90 5.04
CA PRO A 203 -12.32 -10.70 4.66
C PRO A 203 -13.36 -11.04 5.74
N THR A 204 -13.00 -11.83 6.76
CA THR A 204 -13.88 -12.08 7.92
C THR A 204 -13.97 -10.91 8.89
N GLY A 205 -13.05 -9.93 8.80
CA GLY A 205 -12.94 -8.83 9.76
C GLY A 205 -12.36 -9.23 11.13
N GLN A 206 -11.99 -10.50 11.32
CA GLN A 206 -11.52 -11.00 12.62
C GLN A 206 -10.01 -10.81 12.84
N TYR A 207 -9.22 -10.78 11.76
CA TYR A 207 -7.76 -10.70 11.81
C TYR A 207 -7.22 -9.54 11.00
N LEU A 208 -6.31 -8.80 11.62
CA LEU A 208 -5.50 -7.74 11.02
C LEU A 208 -4.04 -8.20 11.00
N TYR A 209 -3.38 -7.96 9.90
CA TYR A 209 -1.95 -8.23 9.74
C TYR A 209 -1.21 -6.91 9.63
N ALA A 210 -0.22 -6.71 10.50
CA ALA A 210 0.60 -5.50 10.49
C ALA A 210 2.04 -5.85 10.11
N LEU A 211 2.53 -5.16 9.12
CA LEU A 211 3.88 -5.33 8.60
C LEU A 211 4.80 -4.30 9.26
N MET A 212 5.83 -4.80 9.95
CA MET A 212 6.77 -4.02 10.75
C MET A 212 7.99 -3.66 9.89
N GLU A 213 8.13 -2.37 9.50
CA GLU A 213 9.17 -1.94 8.57
C GLU A 213 10.58 -2.23 9.11
N ALA A 214 10.89 -1.73 10.30
CA ALA A 214 12.20 -1.89 10.89
C ALA A 214 12.36 -3.24 11.60
N GLY A 215 11.27 -3.82 12.10
CA GLY A 215 11.22 -5.17 12.66
C GLY A 215 11.42 -6.26 11.61
N ASN A 216 11.22 -5.97 10.33
CA ASN A 216 11.30 -6.92 9.21
C ASN A 216 10.49 -8.19 9.46
N ARG A 217 9.29 -8.03 9.98
CA ARG A 217 8.37 -9.13 10.31
C ARG A 217 6.92 -8.76 10.06
N LEU A 218 6.11 -9.77 9.86
CA LEU A 218 4.65 -9.66 9.82
C LEU A 218 4.11 -10.08 11.18
N CYS A 219 3.27 -9.26 11.79
CA CYS A 219 2.61 -9.53 13.08
C CYS A 219 1.11 -9.76 12.86
N GLU A 220 0.58 -10.78 13.51
CA GLU A 220 -0.85 -11.12 13.48
C GLU A 220 -1.57 -10.51 14.68
N TYR A 221 -2.74 -9.92 14.42
CA TYR A 221 -3.63 -9.36 15.44
C TYR A 221 -5.04 -9.93 15.27
N VAL A 222 -5.70 -10.21 16.36
CA VAL A 222 -7.14 -10.46 16.39
C VAL A 222 -7.88 -9.16 16.74
N ILE A 223 -9.02 -8.93 16.10
CA ILE A 223 -9.87 -7.77 16.44
C ILE A 223 -10.77 -8.14 17.59
N ASP A 224 -10.65 -7.41 18.69
CA ASP A 224 -11.55 -7.56 19.85
C ASP A 224 -12.97 -7.14 19.46
N PRO A 225 -13.96 -8.03 19.55
CA PRO A 225 -15.32 -7.75 19.08
C PRO A 225 -16.08 -6.70 19.93
N ALA A 226 -15.61 -6.40 21.13
CA ALA A 226 -16.26 -5.42 22.00
C ALA A 226 -15.70 -4.00 21.82
N THR A 227 -14.40 -3.90 21.60
CA THR A 227 -13.70 -2.61 21.48
C THR A 227 -13.31 -2.26 20.06
N HIS A 228 -13.32 -3.23 19.14
CA HIS A 228 -12.81 -3.16 17.78
C HIS A 228 -11.31 -2.78 17.67
N MET A 229 -10.59 -2.89 18.77
CA MET A 229 -9.15 -2.65 18.82
C MET A 229 -8.38 -3.91 18.40
N PRO A 230 -7.25 -3.78 17.70
CA PRO A 230 -6.37 -4.90 17.41
C PRO A 230 -5.64 -5.37 18.67
N VAL A 231 -5.62 -6.69 18.90
CA VAL A 231 -4.91 -7.34 20.00
C VAL A 231 -3.86 -8.27 19.42
N TYR A 232 -2.59 -8.06 19.77
CA TYR A 232 -1.49 -8.89 19.28
C TYR A 232 -1.62 -10.33 19.74
N THR A 233 -1.57 -11.28 18.79
CA THR A 233 -1.72 -12.72 19.08
C THR A 233 -0.44 -13.39 19.56
N HIS A 234 0.67 -12.66 19.63
CA HIS A 234 2.04 -13.16 19.84
C HIS A 234 2.56 -14.04 18.69
N HIS A 235 1.89 -14.03 17.53
CA HIS A 235 2.40 -14.67 16.32
C HIS A 235 3.04 -13.63 15.41
N SER A 236 4.30 -13.89 15.05
CA SER A 236 5.02 -13.09 14.07
C SER A 236 5.92 -13.95 13.19
N PHE A 237 6.17 -13.48 11.97
CA PHE A 237 6.88 -14.22 10.94
C PHE A 237 7.95 -13.33 10.31
N PRO A 238 9.22 -13.81 10.18
CA PRO A 238 10.27 -13.02 9.58
C PRO A 238 10.06 -12.81 8.08
N LEU A 239 10.47 -11.65 7.57
CA LEU A 239 10.45 -11.31 6.15
C LEU A 239 11.83 -11.27 5.50
N ILE A 240 12.83 -11.70 6.24
CA ILE A 240 14.19 -11.96 5.76
C ILE A 240 14.62 -13.36 6.24
N PRO A 241 15.40 -14.12 5.45
CA PRO A 241 15.78 -15.47 5.81
C PRO A 241 16.61 -15.54 7.11
N PRO A 242 16.47 -16.61 7.91
CA PRO A 242 17.33 -16.85 9.05
C PRO A 242 18.82 -16.85 8.65
N GLY A 243 19.64 -16.16 9.43
CA GLY A 243 21.09 -16.04 9.18
C GLY A 243 21.48 -14.85 8.30
N ILE A 244 20.54 -14.21 7.60
CA ILE A 244 20.79 -12.94 6.93
C ILE A 244 20.71 -11.81 7.98
N PRO A 245 21.76 -10.97 8.12
CA PRO A 245 21.74 -9.91 9.12
C PRO A 245 20.73 -8.82 8.73
N ALA A 246 19.81 -8.48 9.64
CA ALA A 246 18.86 -7.38 9.43
C ALA A 246 19.52 -5.99 9.53
N ARG A 247 20.66 -5.92 10.20
CA ARG A 247 21.43 -4.69 10.41
C ARG A 247 22.89 -4.89 10.04
N ASP A 248 23.49 -3.84 9.53
CA ASP A 248 24.93 -3.76 9.29
C ASP A 248 25.69 -3.85 10.63
N ARG A 249 26.70 -4.72 10.70
CA ARG A 249 27.43 -5.00 11.94
C ARG A 249 28.31 -3.84 12.41
N GLU A 250 28.80 -3.03 11.48
CA GLU A 250 29.72 -1.93 11.78
C GLU A 250 28.95 -0.64 12.11
N THR A 251 27.91 -0.34 11.33
CA THR A 251 27.18 0.92 11.44
C THR A 251 25.89 0.82 12.25
N GLY A 252 25.39 -0.39 12.52
CA GLY A 252 24.09 -0.64 13.15
C GLY A 252 22.88 -0.27 12.31
N LYS A 253 23.07 0.24 11.08
CA LYS A 253 21.99 0.66 10.18
C LYS A 253 21.21 -0.56 9.70
N GLY A 254 19.87 -0.37 9.52
CA GLY A 254 19.02 -1.38 8.92
C GLY A 254 19.46 -1.71 7.49
N LEU A 255 19.64 -3.00 7.19
CA LEU A 255 19.94 -3.48 5.83
C LEU A 255 18.66 -3.79 5.04
N TYR A 256 17.57 -4.05 5.75
CA TYR A 256 16.27 -4.38 5.17
C TYR A 256 15.17 -3.55 5.83
N ARG A 257 14.06 -3.43 5.10
CA ARG A 257 12.81 -2.83 5.58
C ARG A 257 11.64 -3.53 4.89
N ALA A 258 10.65 -3.94 5.67
CA ALA A 258 9.44 -4.52 5.12
C ALA A 258 8.65 -3.46 4.32
N ASP A 259 7.91 -3.86 3.29
CA ASP A 259 7.31 -2.92 2.35
C ASP A 259 5.77 -3.00 2.31
N VAL A 260 5.19 -4.00 1.67
CA VAL A 260 3.74 -4.14 1.49
C VAL A 260 3.28 -5.53 1.89
N VAL A 261 2.07 -5.64 2.45
CA VAL A 261 1.35 -6.90 2.64
C VAL A 261 -0.01 -6.81 1.98
N ALA A 262 -0.40 -7.85 1.23
CA ALA A 262 -1.68 -7.93 0.53
C ALA A 262 -2.21 -9.36 0.51
N LEU A 263 -3.56 -9.50 0.61
CA LEU A 263 -4.24 -10.79 0.51
C LEU A 263 -4.59 -11.11 -0.94
N THR A 264 -4.69 -12.39 -1.24
CA THR A 264 -5.31 -12.87 -2.49
C THR A 264 -6.83 -12.68 -2.46
N SER A 265 -7.47 -12.77 -3.61
CA SER A 265 -8.91 -12.52 -3.77
C SER A 265 -9.80 -13.39 -2.87
N SER A 266 -9.43 -14.65 -2.62
CA SER A 266 -10.16 -15.54 -1.72
C SER A 266 -9.89 -15.31 -0.23
N GLY A 267 -8.84 -14.56 0.12
CA GLY A 267 -8.35 -14.45 1.49
C GLY A 267 -7.63 -15.70 2.03
N LYS A 268 -7.41 -16.73 1.22
CA LYS A 268 -6.72 -17.96 1.66
C LYS A 268 -5.21 -17.83 1.73
N TYR A 269 -4.67 -16.88 0.97
CA TYR A 269 -3.23 -16.61 0.92
C TYR A 269 -2.96 -15.12 1.11
N MET A 270 -1.76 -14.83 1.51
CA MET A 270 -1.28 -13.47 1.70
C MET A 270 0.18 -13.40 1.28
N PHE A 271 0.56 -12.31 0.62
CA PHE A 271 1.94 -12.04 0.24
C PHE A 271 2.44 -10.81 1.00
N ALA A 272 3.71 -10.87 1.40
CA ALA A 272 4.38 -9.73 2.02
C ALA A 272 5.78 -9.58 1.43
N SER A 273 6.21 -8.35 1.23
CA SER A 273 7.53 -8.06 0.68
C SER A 273 8.42 -7.29 1.65
N SER A 274 9.71 -7.44 1.46
CA SER A 274 10.74 -6.59 2.03
C SER A 274 11.70 -6.12 0.94
N ARG A 275 12.33 -5.00 1.15
CA ARG A 275 13.35 -4.44 0.26
C ARG A 275 14.65 -4.22 1.03
N ALA A 276 15.76 -4.28 0.29
CA ALA A 276 17.04 -3.95 0.88
C ALA A 276 17.32 -2.45 0.80
N ASN A 277 18.07 -1.95 1.78
CA ASN A 277 18.51 -0.54 1.81
C ASN A 277 19.80 -0.30 1.01
N ARG A 278 20.35 -1.35 0.42
CA ARG A 278 21.54 -1.33 -0.42
C ARG A 278 21.24 -2.00 -1.75
N PHE A 279 21.66 -1.42 -2.85
CA PHE A 279 21.42 -1.91 -4.22
C PHE A 279 22.15 -3.20 -4.58
N ASP A 280 23.16 -3.58 -3.81
CA ASP A 280 23.89 -4.84 -3.96
C ASP A 280 23.26 -6.02 -3.19
N LEU A 281 22.18 -5.78 -2.46
CA LEU A 281 21.39 -6.79 -1.76
C LEU A 281 20.06 -7.02 -2.46
N GLN A 282 19.48 -8.19 -2.27
CA GLN A 282 18.14 -8.54 -2.77
C GLN A 282 17.08 -8.27 -1.69
N GLY A 283 15.89 -7.86 -2.10
CA GLY A 283 14.71 -7.92 -1.27
C GLY A 283 14.13 -9.33 -1.19
N TYR A 284 12.99 -9.49 -0.51
CA TYR A 284 12.33 -10.79 -0.36
C TYR A 284 10.81 -10.66 -0.52
N VAL A 285 10.18 -11.74 -0.97
CA VAL A 285 8.73 -11.92 -0.95
C VAL A 285 8.39 -13.20 -0.19
N ALA A 286 7.50 -13.07 0.78
CA ALA A 286 6.95 -14.15 1.58
C ALA A 286 5.54 -14.49 1.14
N ALA A 287 5.17 -15.77 1.19
CA ALA A 287 3.79 -16.22 1.04
C ALA A 287 3.33 -16.91 2.32
N PHE A 288 2.07 -16.67 2.68
CA PHE A 288 1.43 -17.20 3.87
C PHE A 288 0.14 -17.91 3.51
N LYS A 289 -0.13 -19.03 4.18
CA LYS A 289 -1.43 -19.69 4.15
C LYS A 289 -2.26 -19.25 5.34
N LEU A 290 -3.51 -18.92 5.09
CA LEU A 290 -4.46 -18.50 6.10
C LEU A 290 -5.52 -19.59 6.32
N ARG A 291 -6.04 -19.68 7.54
CA ARG A 291 -7.23 -20.47 7.86
C ARG A 291 -8.49 -19.70 7.46
N ASP A 292 -9.60 -20.37 7.31
CA ASP A 292 -10.88 -19.73 6.95
C ASP A 292 -11.30 -18.61 7.91
N CYS A 293 -10.91 -18.66 9.18
CA CYS A 293 -11.13 -17.57 10.13
C CYS A 293 -10.22 -16.35 9.92
N GLY A 294 -9.12 -16.52 9.19
CA GLY A 294 -8.12 -15.50 8.93
C GLY A 294 -6.82 -15.63 9.74
N SER A 295 -6.73 -16.54 10.72
CA SER A 295 -5.44 -16.73 11.41
C SER A 295 -4.39 -17.30 10.46
N ILE A 296 -3.13 -16.89 10.62
CA ILE A 296 -2.02 -17.42 9.82
C ILE A 296 -1.79 -18.88 10.19
N GLU A 297 -1.92 -19.79 9.22
CA GLU A 297 -1.62 -21.20 9.41
C GLU A 297 -0.11 -21.43 9.42
N ARG A 298 0.57 -20.88 8.40
CA ARG A 298 2.03 -20.98 8.26
C ARG A 298 2.59 -20.03 7.21
N GLN A 299 3.86 -19.71 7.33
CA GLN A 299 4.64 -19.13 6.24
C GLN A 299 5.05 -20.26 5.29
N ILE A 300 4.76 -20.12 4.00
CA ILE A 300 5.00 -21.15 2.98
C ILE A 300 6.38 -21.00 2.41
N CYS A 301 6.72 -19.79 1.98
CA CYS A 301 8.01 -19.50 1.36
C CYS A 301 8.51 -18.10 1.72
N LEU A 302 9.77 -17.88 1.46
CA LEU A 302 10.47 -16.60 1.56
C LEU A 302 11.52 -16.57 0.45
N ASN A 303 11.17 -15.99 -0.68
CA ASN A 303 11.96 -16.01 -1.90
C ASN A 303 12.68 -14.67 -2.10
N PRO A 304 13.94 -14.65 -2.56
CA PRO A 304 14.61 -13.42 -2.92
C PRO A 304 13.95 -12.79 -4.16
N THR A 305 13.89 -11.46 -4.18
CA THR A 305 13.56 -10.69 -5.38
C THR A 305 14.81 -10.44 -6.22
N PRO A 306 14.70 -10.16 -7.55
CA PRO A 306 15.87 -9.98 -8.40
C PRO A 306 16.79 -8.83 -8.00
N THR A 307 16.22 -7.80 -7.38
CA THR A 307 16.92 -6.58 -6.96
C THR A 307 16.62 -6.25 -5.50
N SER A 308 17.12 -5.12 -5.02
CA SER A 308 16.78 -4.60 -3.70
C SER A 308 15.33 -4.10 -3.59
N GLY A 309 14.66 -3.79 -4.72
CA GLY A 309 13.36 -3.15 -4.79
C GLY A 309 13.42 -1.61 -4.82
N GLY A 310 14.52 -0.99 -4.43
CA GLY A 310 14.64 0.48 -4.41
C GLY A 310 13.69 1.15 -3.41
N HIS A 311 12.82 2.06 -3.88
CA HIS A 311 11.79 2.71 -3.08
C HIS A 311 10.53 1.87 -2.94
N SER A 312 10.31 0.89 -3.82
CA SER A 312 9.14 0.00 -3.80
C SER A 312 9.49 -1.40 -4.29
N ASN A 313 8.97 -2.38 -3.58
CA ASN A 313 8.92 -3.79 -3.95
C ASN A 313 7.49 -4.28 -3.63
N ALA A 314 6.51 -3.51 -4.13
CA ALA A 314 5.12 -3.69 -3.77
C ALA A 314 4.52 -4.93 -4.41
N VAL A 315 3.94 -5.81 -3.58
CA VAL A 315 3.14 -6.96 -4.02
C VAL A 315 1.71 -6.52 -4.29
N SER A 316 1.15 -6.94 -5.41
CA SER A 316 -0.19 -6.61 -5.86
C SER A 316 -0.88 -7.85 -6.41
N PRO A 317 -1.50 -8.70 -5.55
CA PRO A 317 -2.36 -9.80 -6.00
C PRO A 317 -3.53 -9.25 -6.81
N CYS A 318 -3.97 -10.00 -7.82
CA CYS A 318 -5.16 -9.62 -8.56
C CYS A 318 -6.44 -9.87 -7.72
N ASP A 319 -7.53 -9.19 -8.07
CA ASP A 319 -8.77 -9.22 -7.29
C ASP A 319 -9.80 -10.25 -7.80
N TRP A 320 -9.49 -11.01 -8.86
CA TRP A 320 -10.39 -12.03 -9.44
C TRP A 320 -9.90 -13.48 -9.26
N SER A 321 -8.63 -13.69 -8.86
CA SER A 321 -8.03 -15.03 -8.73
C SER A 321 -6.92 -15.01 -7.68
N ASP A 322 -6.68 -16.14 -7.04
CA ASP A 322 -5.51 -16.30 -6.17
C ASP A 322 -4.22 -16.55 -6.97
N GLU A 323 -4.34 -16.74 -8.29
CA GLU A 323 -3.26 -17.27 -9.11
C GLU A 323 -2.22 -16.22 -9.51
N TRP A 324 -2.63 -14.94 -9.65
CA TRP A 324 -1.77 -13.91 -10.21
C TRP A 324 -1.39 -12.83 -9.21
N MET A 325 -0.11 -12.45 -9.25
CA MET A 325 0.43 -11.37 -8.42
C MET A 325 1.48 -10.60 -9.21
N ALA A 326 1.34 -9.28 -9.23
CA ALA A 326 2.36 -8.38 -9.73
C ALA A 326 3.31 -7.95 -8.60
N ILE A 327 4.59 -7.76 -8.94
CA ILE A 327 5.58 -7.11 -8.07
C ILE A 327 6.22 -5.98 -8.86
N THR A 328 6.27 -4.81 -8.24
CA THR A 328 6.99 -3.65 -8.78
C THR A 328 8.42 -3.59 -8.23
N ASP A 329 9.33 -3.00 -9.00
CA ASP A 329 10.71 -2.76 -8.62
C ASP A 329 11.16 -1.38 -9.13
N ASP A 330 11.35 -0.46 -8.21
CA ASP A 330 11.81 0.90 -8.52
C ASP A 330 13.32 0.98 -8.82
N GLN A 331 14.12 0.01 -8.37
CA GLN A 331 15.57 0.06 -8.61
C GLN A 331 15.93 -0.03 -10.10
N GLU A 332 15.34 -0.98 -10.81
CA GLU A 332 15.62 -1.27 -12.21
C GLU A 332 14.47 -0.96 -13.16
N GLY A 333 13.33 -0.55 -12.59
CA GLY A 333 12.11 -0.25 -13.34
C GLY A 333 11.41 -1.50 -13.87
N TRP A 334 11.40 -2.59 -13.12
CA TRP A 334 10.68 -3.80 -13.50
C TRP A 334 9.26 -3.83 -12.97
N LEU A 335 8.34 -4.30 -13.79
CA LEU A 335 7.09 -4.93 -13.38
C LEU A 335 7.23 -6.42 -13.68
N GLU A 336 7.09 -7.24 -12.66
CA GLU A 336 7.16 -8.69 -12.77
C GLU A 336 5.80 -9.32 -12.45
N MET A 337 5.42 -10.34 -13.25
CA MET A 337 4.22 -11.13 -13.02
C MET A 337 4.61 -12.50 -12.48
N TYR A 338 3.96 -12.86 -11.38
CA TYR A 338 4.11 -14.14 -10.72
C TYR A 338 2.82 -14.93 -10.77
N ARG A 339 2.97 -16.24 -10.99
CA ARG A 339 1.90 -17.22 -10.87
C ARG A 339 2.04 -17.93 -9.53
N TRP A 340 0.99 -17.85 -8.71
CA TRP A 340 0.87 -18.65 -7.50
C TRP A 340 0.19 -19.97 -7.81
N LYS A 341 0.93 -21.06 -7.76
CA LYS A 341 0.42 -22.40 -8.06
C LYS A 341 1.15 -23.45 -7.22
N ASP A 342 0.38 -24.42 -6.68
CA ASP A 342 0.92 -25.53 -5.88
C ASP A 342 1.82 -25.06 -4.72
N GLU A 343 1.46 -23.94 -4.11
CA GLU A 343 2.21 -23.25 -3.05
C GLU A 343 3.62 -22.76 -3.49
N PHE A 344 3.84 -22.55 -4.76
CA PHE A 344 5.03 -21.97 -5.34
C PHE A 344 4.73 -20.65 -6.06
N LEU A 345 5.67 -19.73 -5.92
CA LEU A 345 5.64 -18.43 -6.60
C LEU A 345 6.57 -18.48 -7.81
N HIS A 346 5.98 -18.58 -9.00
CA HIS A 346 6.70 -18.67 -10.27
C HIS A 346 6.66 -17.34 -11.01
N ARG A 347 7.80 -16.71 -11.27
CA ARG A 347 7.83 -15.57 -12.19
C ARG A 347 7.59 -16.05 -13.62
N VAL A 348 6.53 -15.56 -14.26
CA VAL A 348 6.10 -15.97 -15.60
C VAL A 348 6.37 -14.92 -16.68
N ALA A 349 6.37 -13.64 -16.30
CA ALA A 349 6.63 -12.54 -17.24
C ALA A 349 7.27 -11.36 -16.53
N ARG A 350 7.91 -10.48 -17.29
CA ARG A 350 8.37 -9.17 -16.82
C ARG A 350 8.47 -8.18 -17.95
N VAL A 351 8.28 -6.91 -17.64
CA VAL A 351 8.55 -5.79 -18.54
C VAL A 351 9.39 -4.75 -17.83
N ARG A 352 10.38 -4.20 -18.50
CA ARG A 352 11.19 -3.09 -18.00
C ARG A 352 10.69 -1.77 -18.56
N ILE A 353 10.46 -0.82 -17.68
CA ILE A 353 10.07 0.55 -18.01
C ILE A 353 11.13 1.45 -17.38
N PRO A 354 12.14 1.88 -18.14
CA PRO A 354 13.30 2.59 -17.61
C PRO A 354 13.01 4.08 -17.37
N GLU A 355 11.88 4.39 -16.78
CA GLU A 355 11.50 5.73 -16.39
C GLU A 355 11.89 5.99 -14.93
N PRO A 356 12.60 7.10 -14.60
CA PRO A 356 12.97 7.39 -13.23
C PRO A 356 11.78 7.41 -12.28
N GLY A 357 11.89 6.68 -11.18
CA GLY A 357 10.83 6.56 -10.17
C GLY A 357 9.66 5.65 -10.58
N PHE A 358 9.74 4.93 -11.71
CA PHE A 358 8.75 3.90 -12.04
C PHE A 358 8.76 2.79 -11.00
N GLY A 359 7.61 2.18 -10.77
CA GLY A 359 7.52 0.96 -9.97
C GLY A 359 7.00 1.19 -8.57
N MET A 360 6.15 2.21 -8.37
CA MET A 360 5.37 2.34 -7.15
C MET A 360 4.30 1.21 -7.09
N ASN A 361 3.17 1.37 -6.43
CA ASN A 361 2.19 0.29 -6.43
C ASN A 361 1.57 0.05 -7.83
N ALA A 362 1.23 -1.20 -8.11
CA ALA A 362 0.39 -1.57 -9.23
C ALA A 362 -1.05 -1.77 -8.76
N ILE A 363 -2.02 -1.31 -9.55
CA ILE A 363 -3.45 -1.52 -9.31
C ILE A 363 -4.08 -2.19 -10.54
N TRP A 364 -4.95 -3.18 -10.30
CA TRP A 364 -5.59 -3.97 -11.36
C TRP A 364 -6.89 -3.31 -11.82
N TYR A 365 -7.01 -3.09 -13.13
CA TYR A 365 -8.17 -2.44 -13.72
C TYR A 365 -9.33 -3.40 -13.98
N ASP A 366 -9.05 -4.61 -14.49
CA ASP A 366 -10.07 -5.62 -14.86
C ASP A 366 -10.58 -6.40 -13.66
#